data_84d12140a550777b05e1730face9f2e1
#
_entry.id   84d12140a550777b05e1730face9f2e1
#
_cell.length_a   1.000
_cell.length_b   1.000
_cell.length_c   1.000
_cell.angle_alpha   90.00
_cell.angle_beta   90.00
_cell.angle_gamma   90.00
#
_symmetry.space_group_name_H-M   'P 1'
#
loop_
_entity.id
_entity.type
_entity.pdbx_description
1 polymer ?
#
loop_
_entity_poly.entity_id
_entity_poly.type
_entity_poly.pdbx_seq_one_letter_code
_entity_poly.pdbx_strand_id
1 'polypeptide(L)'
;MKFHSALLLSTLGAVGAFVPLHPARTTGSTSGASGLRPLSAVARRDTYDVTLLPGDGIGPEITAATKVVLKALAERCGFTINLREALIGGAALDAVNDPFPAESLAQCQASDSVLLACIGGYKWDSNPRELRPESGLLKMRKSMQLFANLRPAKVLPQLIDSSTLKREIVEGVDVMVVRELTGDVYFGTPKGIDVVNGECR
;
A
#
# COMPACT_ATOMS: atom_id res chain seq x y z
N MET A 1 16.61 15.61 0.12
CA MET A 1 15.58 14.77 0.73
C MET A 1 14.62 14.35 -0.35
N LYS A 2 14.61 13.08 -0.72
CA LYS A 2 13.67 12.53 -1.72
C LYS A 2 12.40 12.15 -0.99
N PHE A 3 11.31 12.87 -1.20
CA PHE A 3 9.99 12.48 -0.71
C PHE A 3 9.45 11.37 -1.62
N HIS A 4 9.33 10.19 -1.09
CA HIS A 4 8.63 9.10 -1.76
C HIS A 4 7.15 9.19 -1.41
N SER A 5 6.36 9.72 -2.31
CA SER A 5 4.90 9.69 -2.16
C SER A 5 4.40 8.34 -2.67
N ALA A 6 3.94 7.50 -1.78
CA ALA A 6 3.36 6.22 -2.15
C ALA A 6 1.86 6.22 -1.89
N LEU A 7 1.10 5.88 -2.90
CA LEU A 7 -0.36 5.78 -2.88
C LEU A 7 -0.76 4.31 -2.72
N LEU A 8 -1.54 3.98 -1.69
CA LEU A 8 -2.11 2.66 -1.48
C LEU A 8 -3.53 2.62 -2.01
N LEU A 9 -3.77 1.91 -3.09
CA LEU A 9 -5.12 1.68 -3.62
C LEU A 9 -5.61 0.29 -3.19
N SER A 10 -6.67 0.22 -2.36
CA SER A 10 -7.31 -1.04 -2.02
C SER A 10 -8.69 -1.12 -2.68
N THR A 11 -8.86 -2.02 -3.63
CA THR A 11 -10.19 -2.46 -4.10
C THR A 11 -10.59 -3.73 -3.34
N LEU A 12 -11.88 -3.96 -3.19
CA LEU A 12 -12.48 -5.08 -2.48
C LEU A 12 -11.72 -6.40 -2.73
N GLY A 13 -11.12 -6.97 -1.67
CA GLY A 13 -10.39 -8.22 -1.72
C GLY A 13 -8.88 -8.03 -1.78
N ALA A 14 -8.28 -7.62 -0.67
CA ALA A 14 -6.90 -7.91 -0.25
C ALA A 14 -5.72 -7.64 -1.21
N VAL A 15 -5.84 -6.80 -2.23
CA VAL A 15 -4.70 -6.39 -3.05
C VAL A 15 -4.46 -4.90 -2.88
N GLY A 16 -3.40 -4.54 -2.18
CA GLY A 16 -2.95 -3.15 -2.05
C GLY A 16 -1.84 -2.86 -3.06
N ALA A 17 -2.05 -1.89 -3.93
CA ALA A 17 -1.01 -1.40 -4.83
C ALA A 17 -0.41 -0.09 -4.30
N PHE A 18 0.92 -0.01 -4.29
CA PHE A 18 1.68 1.18 -3.92
C PHE A 18 2.32 1.78 -5.16
N VAL A 19 2.10 3.04 -5.41
CA VAL A 19 2.76 3.76 -6.50
C VAL A 19 3.67 4.84 -5.90
N PRO A 20 5.01 4.71 -5.99
CA PRO A 20 5.90 5.81 -5.63
C PRO A 20 5.86 6.89 -6.72
N LEU A 21 5.51 8.12 -6.34
CA LEU A 21 5.66 9.29 -7.20
C LEU A 21 7.11 9.77 -7.13
N HIS A 22 7.90 9.53 -8.17
CA HIS A 22 9.21 10.15 -8.31
C HIS A 22 9.04 11.63 -8.65
N PRO A 23 9.71 12.57 -7.95
CA PRO A 23 9.70 13.96 -8.38
C PRO A 23 10.47 14.09 -9.70
N ALA A 24 9.80 14.62 -10.73
CA ALA A 24 10.45 15.03 -11.95
C ALA A 24 11.55 16.06 -11.62
N ARG A 25 12.77 15.84 -12.14
CA ARG A 25 13.91 16.73 -12.03
C ARG A 25 13.59 18.00 -12.82
N THR A 26 13.21 19.07 -12.14
CA THR A 26 13.08 20.40 -12.75
C THR A 26 14.38 21.16 -12.55
N THR A 27 15.07 21.42 -13.66
CA THR A 27 16.06 22.51 -13.73
C THR A 27 15.33 23.79 -14.06
N GLY A 28 15.46 24.81 -13.21
CA GLY A 28 15.48 26.21 -13.62
C GLY A 28 14.20 27.01 -13.53
N SER A 29 14.32 28.03 -12.71
CA SER A 29 13.82 29.40 -12.82
C SER A 29 12.45 29.77 -12.23
N THR A 30 12.56 30.72 -11.35
CA THR A 30 11.63 31.57 -10.59
C THR A 30 10.58 32.29 -11.43
N SER A 31 9.33 32.32 -11.00
CA SER A 31 8.56 33.55 -10.69
C SER A 31 7.12 33.19 -10.31
N GLY A 32 6.57 33.88 -9.32
CA GLY A 32 5.33 33.56 -8.64
C GLY A 32 4.09 33.67 -9.49
N ALA A 33 3.22 32.74 -9.26
CA ALA A 33 1.75 32.84 -9.37
C ALA A 33 1.17 31.60 -8.67
N SER A 34 0.29 31.81 -7.70
CA SER A 34 -0.50 30.78 -7.05
C SER A 34 -1.54 30.24 -8.03
N GLY A 35 -1.13 29.32 -8.89
CA GLY A 35 -2.02 28.54 -9.73
C GLY A 35 -1.79 27.07 -9.38
N LEU A 36 -2.83 26.35 -9.03
CA LEU A 36 -2.82 24.89 -8.99
C LEU A 36 -2.23 24.42 -10.33
N ARG A 37 -0.99 23.93 -10.31
CA ARG A 37 -0.40 23.32 -11.50
C ARG A 37 -1.29 22.13 -11.87
N PRO A 38 -1.72 22.02 -13.13
CA PRO A 38 -2.39 20.79 -13.56
C PRO A 38 -1.46 19.64 -13.22
N LEU A 39 -2.00 18.57 -12.63
CA LEU A 39 -1.29 17.31 -12.46
C LEU A 39 -0.83 16.92 -13.87
N SER A 40 0.43 17.24 -14.19
CA SER A 40 1.03 16.80 -15.43
C SER A 40 0.91 15.29 -15.46
N ALA A 41 0.28 14.76 -16.51
CA ALA A 41 0.18 13.34 -16.72
C ALA A 41 1.58 12.75 -16.51
N VAL A 42 1.68 11.77 -15.61
CA VAL A 42 2.95 11.07 -15.38
C VAL A 42 3.39 10.55 -16.74
N ALA A 43 4.55 11.00 -17.20
CA ALA A 43 5.06 10.59 -18.51
C ALA A 43 5.08 9.05 -18.54
N ARG A 44 4.40 8.48 -19.55
CA ARG A 44 4.40 7.04 -19.75
C ARG A 44 5.84 6.58 -19.97
N ARG A 45 6.25 5.54 -19.23
CA ARG A 45 7.54 4.91 -19.40
C ARG A 45 7.36 3.60 -20.15
N ASP A 46 8.41 3.16 -20.82
CA ASP A 46 8.40 1.89 -21.57
C ASP A 46 8.62 0.68 -20.67
N THR A 47 9.16 0.91 -19.46
CA THR A 47 9.46 -0.16 -18.50
C THR A 47 9.10 0.26 -17.07
N TYR A 48 8.50 -0.67 -16.32
CA TYR A 48 8.17 -0.53 -14.91
C TYR A 48 8.72 -1.70 -14.11
N ASP A 49 9.36 -1.40 -12.98
CA ASP A 49 9.81 -2.39 -12.00
C ASP A 49 8.77 -2.48 -10.86
N VAL A 50 8.22 -3.66 -10.63
CA VAL A 50 7.21 -3.90 -9.60
C VAL A 50 7.68 -5.01 -8.66
N THR A 51 7.75 -4.68 -7.36
CA THR A 51 7.97 -5.69 -6.33
C THR A 51 6.64 -6.30 -5.92
N LEU A 52 6.56 -7.61 -5.95
CA LEU A 52 5.43 -8.40 -5.47
C LEU A 52 5.74 -8.91 -4.07
N LEU A 53 4.81 -8.70 -3.16
CA LEU A 53 4.84 -9.21 -1.79
C LEU A 53 3.67 -10.19 -1.62
N PRO A 54 3.85 -11.48 -1.96
CA PRO A 54 2.77 -12.47 -1.85
C PRO A 54 2.27 -12.62 -0.41
N GLY A 55 3.19 -12.59 0.55
CA GLY A 55 2.87 -12.73 1.97
C GLY A 55 2.32 -14.11 2.30
N ASP A 56 1.16 -14.16 2.99
CA ASP A 56 0.67 -15.33 3.72
C ASP A 56 -0.63 -15.89 3.13
N GLY A 57 -1.00 -17.08 3.58
CA GLY A 57 -2.29 -17.69 3.27
C GLY A 57 -2.55 -17.85 1.78
N ILE A 58 -3.62 -17.22 1.27
CA ILE A 58 -3.99 -17.24 -0.16
C ILE A 58 -3.10 -16.31 -1.03
N GLY A 59 -2.22 -15.53 -0.41
CA GLY A 59 -1.37 -14.53 -1.08
C GLY A 59 -0.58 -15.04 -2.28
N PRO A 60 0.16 -16.17 -2.18
CA PRO A 60 0.88 -16.73 -3.31
C PRO A 60 -0.01 -17.08 -4.50
N GLU A 61 -1.21 -17.64 -4.25
CA GLU A 61 -2.17 -18.04 -5.27
C GLU A 61 -2.69 -16.81 -6.04
N ILE A 62 -3.18 -15.80 -5.32
CA ILE A 62 -3.70 -14.57 -5.95
C ILE A 62 -2.60 -13.78 -6.64
N THR A 63 -1.36 -13.82 -6.13
CA THR A 63 -0.21 -13.20 -6.78
C THR A 63 0.11 -13.88 -8.10
N ALA A 64 0.05 -15.22 -8.16
CA ALA A 64 0.24 -15.96 -9.40
C ALA A 64 -0.80 -15.56 -10.46
N ALA A 65 -2.08 -15.48 -10.09
CA ALA A 65 -3.15 -15.01 -10.97
C ALA A 65 -2.92 -13.56 -11.43
N THR A 66 -2.52 -12.69 -10.50
CA THR A 66 -2.24 -11.28 -10.80
C THR A 66 -1.08 -11.12 -11.78
N LYS A 67 -0.03 -11.93 -11.71
CA LYS A 67 1.09 -11.92 -12.67
C LYS A 67 0.60 -12.16 -14.10
N VAL A 68 -0.36 -13.08 -14.30
CA VAL A 68 -0.93 -13.35 -15.62
C VAL A 68 -1.64 -12.10 -16.16
N VAL A 69 -2.46 -11.47 -15.32
CA VAL A 69 -3.19 -10.24 -15.71
C VAL A 69 -2.23 -9.09 -16.02
N LEU A 70 -1.21 -8.87 -15.19
CA LEU A 70 -0.24 -7.80 -15.40
C LEU A 70 0.57 -7.98 -16.69
N LYS A 71 0.97 -9.21 -17.00
CA LYS A 71 1.67 -9.51 -18.25
C LYS A 71 0.77 -9.23 -19.48
N ALA A 72 -0.46 -9.72 -19.46
CA ALA A 72 -1.41 -9.47 -20.54
C ALA A 72 -1.71 -7.97 -20.72
N LEU A 73 -1.79 -7.22 -19.62
CA LEU A 73 -1.96 -5.77 -19.65
C LEU A 73 -0.75 -5.08 -20.27
N ALA A 74 0.46 -5.47 -19.87
CA ALA A 74 1.70 -4.93 -20.40
C ALA A 74 1.82 -5.13 -21.91
N GLU A 75 1.56 -6.33 -22.39
CA GLU A 75 1.52 -6.67 -23.82
C GLU A 75 0.48 -5.84 -24.57
N ARG A 76 -0.76 -5.77 -24.06
CA ARG A 76 -1.85 -5.03 -24.70
C ARG A 76 -1.59 -3.52 -24.74
N CYS A 77 -0.95 -2.97 -23.71
CA CYS A 77 -0.68 -1.54 -23.59
C CYS A 77 0.71 -1.15 -24.13
N GLY A 78 1.54 -2.09 -24.58
CA GLY A 78 2.84 -1.84 -25.19
C GLY A 78 3.85 -1.25 -24.20
N PHE A 79 4.00 -1.84 -23.00
CA PHE A 79 5.08 -1.53 -22.06
C PHE A 79 5.66 -2.83 -21.48
N THR A 80 6.85 -2.74 -20.91
CA THR A 80 7.49 -3.86 -20.20
C THR A 80 7.23 -3.76 -18.70
N ILE A 81 6.95 -4.88 -18.05
CA ILE A 81 6.84 -4.95 -16.60
C ILE A 81 7.79 -6.03 -16.05
N ASN A 82 8.68 -5.61 -15.19
CA ASN A 82 9.59 -6.50 -14.47
C ASN A 82 8.98 -6.81 -13.10
N LEU A 83 8.59 -8.06 -12.88
CA LEU A 83 7.98 -8.53 -11.64
C LEU A 83 9.02 -9.28 -10.80
N ARG A 84 9.28 -8.81 -9.59
CA ARG A 84 10.21 -9.44 -8.62
C ARG A 84 9.48 -9.72 -7.32
N GLU A 85 9.64 -10.92 -6.77
CA GLU A 85 9.06 -11.27 -5.48
C GLU A 85 10.02 -10.95 -4.34
N ALA A 86 9.43 -10.56 -3.19
CA ALA A 86 10.15 -10.39 -1.93
C ALA A 86 9.30 -10.92 -0.76
N LEU A 87 9.98 -11.23 0.34
CA LEU A 87 9.35 -11.81 1.54
C LEU A 87 8.73 -10.73 2.42
N ILE A 88 7.56 -11.03 2.99
CA ILE A 88 6.90 -10.23 4.02
C ILE A 88 5.98 -11.13 4.86
N GLY A 89 5.67 -10.69 6.07
CA GLY A 89 4.69 -11.36 6.93
C GLY A 89 5.18 -12.66 7.53
N GLY A 90 4.30 -13.63 7.63
CA GLY A 90 4.59 -14.95 8.17
C GLY A 90 5.55 -15.76 7.31
N ALA A 91 5.49 -15.62 6.00
CA ALA A 91 6.44 -16.24 5.09
C ALA A 91 7.87 -15.75 5.33
N ALA A 92 8.05 -14.47 5.64
CA ALA A 92 9.35 -13.91 6.01
C ALA A 92 9.82 -14.38 7.41
N LEU A 93 8.89 -14.46 8.36
CA LEU A 93 9.18 -15.00 9.70
C LEU A 93 9.67 -16.45 9.62
N ASP A 94 9.01 -17.29 8.82
CA ASP A 94 9.41 -18.68 8.65
C ASP A 94 10.78 -18.82 7.98
N ALA A 95 11.14 -17.92 7.07
CA ALA A 95 12.38 -17.99 6.32
C ALA A 95 13.58 -17.39 7.08
N VAL A 96 13.40 -16.21 7.70
CA VAL A 96 14.52 -15.40 8.25
C VAL A 96 14.22 -14.82 9.63
N ASN A 97 13.11 -15.18 10.27
CA ASN A 97 12.69 -14.70 11.59
C ASN A 97 12.55 -13.16 11.68
N ASP A 98 12.30 -12.48 10.58
CA ASP A 98 11.98 -11.03 10.50
C ASP A 98 10.73 -10.85 9.65
N PRO A 99 9.65 -10.22 10.15
CA PRO A 99 8.40 -10.07 9.41
C PRO A 99 8.52 -9.16 8.19
N PHE A 100 9.58 -8.34 8.09
CA PHE A 100 9.90 -7.56 6.90
C PHE A 100 11.42 -7.33 6.80
N PRO A 101 12.16 -8.24 6.11
CA PRO A 101 13.61 -8.19 6.01
C PRO A 101 14.12 -6.91 5.32
N ALA A 102 15.34 -6.50 5.66
CA ALA A 102 15.99 -5.33 5.07
C ALA A 102 16.18 -5.46 3.55
N GLU A 103 16.41 -6.68 3.05
CA GLU A 103 16.50 -6.96 1.62
C GLU A 103 15.18 -6.69 0.90
N SER A 104 14.06 -7.14 1.48
CA SER A 104 12.71 -6.85 0.94
C SER A 104 12.43 -5.34 0.92
N LEU A 105 12.83 -4.61 1.98
CA LEU A 105 12.71 -3.16 2.02
C LEU A 105 13.52 -2.50 0.90
N ALA A 106 14.79 -2.90 0.73
CA ALA A 106 15.65 -2.35 -0.32
C ALA A 106 15.08 -2.59 -1.72
N GLN A 107 14.54 -3.78 -1.97
CA GLN A 107 13.88 -4.11 -3.24
C GLN A 107 12.61 -3.26 -3.45
N CYS A 108 11.77 -3.10 -2.43
CA CYS A 108 10.58 -2.24 -2.49
C CYS A 108 10.95 -0.78 -2.80
N GLN A 109 12.00 -0.25 -2.15
CA GLN A 109 12.46 1.13 -2.37
C GLN A 109 13.08 1.36 -3.76
N ALA A 110 13.64 0.32 -4.37
CA ALA A 110 14.19 0.37 -5.71
C ALA A 110 13.13 0.26 -6.81
N SER A 111 11.94 -0.22 -6.48
CA SER A 111 10.84 -0.44 -7.42
C SER A 111 10.01 0.82 -7.68
N ASP A 112 9.34 0.85 -8.82
CA ASP A 112 8.35 1.88 -9.15
C ASP A 112 7.05 1.72 -8.40
N SER A 113 6.69 0.47 -8.11
CA SER A 113 5.48 0.12 -7.38
C SER A 113 5.67 -1.17 -6.58
N VAL A 114 4.90 -1.31 -5.52
CA VAL A 114 4.85 -2.52 -4.70
C VAL A 114 3.42 -3.04 -4.68
N LEU A 115 3.25 -4.31 -4.98
CA LEU A 115 1.97 -4.99 -4.92
C LEU A 115 2.00 -6.01 -3.78
N LEU A 116 1.21 -5.72 -2.74
CA LEU A 116 1.04 -6.57 -1.58
C LEU A 116 -0.24 -7.38 -1.70
N ALA A 117 -0.17 -8.69 -1.47
CA ALA A 117 -1.34 -9.55 -1.49
C ALA A 117 -1.96 -9.72 -0.09
N CYS A 118 -1.52 -10.68 0.70
CA CYS A 118 -2.11 -10.99 2.00
C CYS A 118 -1.07 -11.03 3.11
N ILE A 119 -1.48 -10.67 4.33
CA ILE A 119 -0.64 -10.77 5.53
C ILE A 119 -1.46 -11.33 6.67
N GLY A 120 -0.85 -12.23 7.43
CA GLY A 120 -1.41 -12.82 8.62
C GLY A 120 -1.93 -14.23 8.46
N GLY A 121 -2.07 -14.91 9.58
CA GLY A 121 -2.59 -16.27 9.66
C GLY A 121 -2.44 -16.85 11.05
N TYR A 122 -3.30 -17.78 11.42
CA TYR A 122 -3.39 -18.39 12.74
C TYR A 122 -2.07 -18.99 13.26
N LYS A 123 -1.18 -19.39 12.35
CA LYS A 123 0.12 -19.99 12.68
C LYS A 123 0.97 -19.13 13.60
N TRP A 124 0.89 -17.80 13.46
CA TRP A 124 1.74 -16.82 14.14
C TRP A 124 1.02 -16.05 15.25
N ASP A 125 -0.25 -16.37 15.56
CA ASP A 125 -1.04 -15.65 16.58
C ASP A 125 -0.44 -15.73 17.98
N SER A 126 0.26 -16.81 18.31
CA SER A 126 0.94 -17.00 19.60
C SER A 126 2.28 -16.27 19.71
N ASN A 127 2.79 -15.72 18.62
CA ASN A 127 4.07 -15.00 18.63
C ASN A 127 3.98 -13.68 19.41
N PRO A 128 5.08 -13.21 20.00
CA PRO A 128 5.19 -11.84 20.49
C PRO A 128 4.81 -10.85 19.39
N ARG A 129 4.29 -9.69 19.79
CA ARG A 129 3.76 -8.68 18.87
C ARG A 129 4.74 -8.29 17.75
N GLU A 130 6.03 -8.19 18.09
CA GLU A 130 7.10 -7.82 17.17
C GLU A 130 7.34 -8.87 16.08
N LEU A 131 7.05 -10.12 16.39
CA LEU A 131 7.17 -11.29 15.51
C LEU A 131 5.82 -11.77 14.95
N ARG A 132 4.85 -10.87 14.86
CA ARG A 132 3.61 -11.14 14.12
C ARG A 132 3.70 -10.62 12.69
N PRO A 133 3.06 -11.28 11.73
CA PRO A 133 3.05 -10.85 10.32
C PRO A 133 2.64 -9.39 10.12
N GLU A 134 1.64 -8.91 10.89
CA GLU A 134 1.13 -7.53 10.81
C GLU A 134 2.18 -6.48 11.19
N SER A 135 3.13 -6.84 12.06
CA SER A 135 4.25 -5.96 12.40
C SER A 135 5.16 -5.70 11.21
N GLY A 136 5.27 -6.67 10.28
CA GLY A 136 5.94 -6.47 8.99
C GLY A 136 5.26 -5.43 8.13
N LEU A 137 3.93 -5.45 8.05
CA LEU A 137 3.16 -4.43 7.33
C LEU A 137 3.35 -3.03 7.92
N LEU A 138 3.32 -2.91 9.25
CA LEU A 138 3.55 -1.63 9.92
C LEU A 138 4.98 -1.14 9.70
N LYS A 139 5.98 -2.04 9.81
CA LYS A 139 7.40 -1.74 9.54
C LYS A 139 7.57 -1.24 8.09
N MET A 140 6.96 -1.91 7.12
CA MET A 140 6.98 -1.50 5.70
C MET A 140 6.40 -0.10 5.52
N ARG A 141 5.20 0.17 6.02
CA ARG A 141 4.53 1.47 5.92
C ARG A 141 5.39 2.60 6.47
N LYS A 142 5.97 2.40 7.66
CA LYS A 142 6.85 3.37 8.31
C LYS A 142 8.14 3.59 7.51
N SER A 143 8.83 2.51 7.11
CA SER A 143 10.12 2.59 6.42
C SER A 143 10.01 3.17 5.00
N MET A 144 8.88 2.96 4.33
CA MET A 144 8.58 3.55 3.02
C MET A 144 7.90 4.92 3.12
N GLN A 145 7.66 5.44 4.33
CA GLN A 145 7.01 6.73 4.57
C GLN A 145 5.66 6.87 3.86
N LEU A 146 4.83 5.84 3.94
CA LEU A 146 3.51 5.84 3.33
C LEU A 146 2.58 6.71 4.18
N PHE A 147 2.14 7.84 3.65
CA PHE A 147 1.37 8.83 4.41
C PHE A 147 -0.14 8.71 4.21
N ALA A 148 -0.60 8.14 3.12
CA ALA A 148 -2.02 8.06 2.80
C ALA A 148 -2.46 6.64 2.40
N ASN A 149 -3.57 6.19 2.98
CA ASN A 149 -4.28 4.99 2.57
C ASN A 149 -5.58 5.42 1.88
N LEU A 150 -5.69 5.10 0.60
CA LEU A 150 -6.86 5.44 -0.21
C LEU A 150 -7.76 4.21 -0.37
N ARG A 151 -9.03 4.38 -0.05
CA ARG A 151 -10.05 3.33 -0.13
C ARG A 151 -11.25 3.84 -0.93
N PRO A 152 -11.27 3.62 -2.25
CA PRO A 152 -12.45 3.92 -3.04
C PRO A 152 -13.57 2.96 -2.67
N ALA A 153 -14.76 3.51 -2.42
CA ALA A 153 -15.99 2.77 -2.14
C ALA A 153 -17.05 3.21 -3.14
N LYS A 154 -17.12 2.49 -4.25
CA LYS A 154 -18.10 2.71 -5.31
C LYS A 154 -19.12 1.59 -5.31
N VAL A 155 -20.38 1.95 -5.26
CA VAL A 155 -21.47 0.98 -5.34
C VAL A 155 -21.70 0.60 -6.80
N LEU A 156 -21.61 -0.69 -7.06
CA LEU A 156 -21.93 -1.23 -8.38
C LEU A 156 -23.47 -1.38 -8.51
N PRO A 157 -24.07 -0.93 -9.62
CA PRO A 157 -25.52 -1.00 -9.80
C PRO A 157 -26.10 -2.40 -9.59
N GLN A 158 -25.35 -3.44 -9.95
CA GLN A 158 -25.75 -4.84 -9.81
C GLN A 158 -25.80 -5.32 -8.34
N LEU A 159 -25.17 -4.61 -7.42
CA LEU A 159 -25.06 -4.98 -6.00
C LEU A 159 -25.94 -4.12 -5.09
N ILE A 160 -26.70 -3.16 -5.61
CA ILE A 160 -27.55 -2.26 -4.82
C ILE A 160 -28.53 -3.06 -3.97
N ASP A 161 -29.21 -4.05 -4.56
CA ASP A 161 -30.23 -4.86 -3.89
C ASP A 161 -29.66 -5.85 -2.86
N SER A 162 -28.34 -6.05 -2.85
CA SER A 162 -27.65 -6.85 -1.82
C SER A 162 -27.31 -6.06 -0.56
N SER A 163 -27.54 -4.74 -0.57
CA SER A 163 -27.29 -3.86 0.58
C SER A 163 -28.42 -3.98 1.61
N THR A 164 -28.06 -3.86 2.89
CA THR A 164 -29.01 -3.73 3.99
C THR A 164 -29.55 -2.29 4.15
N LEU A 165 -28.95 -1.33 3.45
CA LEU A 165 -29.42 0.05 3.42
C LEU A 165 -30.49 0.21 2.34
N LYS A 166 -31.33 1.22 2.51
CA LYS A 166 -32.35 1.58 1.52
C LYS A 166 -31.71 1.96 0.18
N ARG A 167 -32.38 1.59 -0.91
CA ARG A 167 -31.91 1.85 -2.29
C ARG A 167 -31.53 3.30 -2.53
N GLU A 168 -32.38 4.23 -2.09
CA GLU A 168 -32.17 5.69 -2.26
C GLU A 168 -30.91 6.21 -1.52
N ILE A 169 -30.41 5.46 -0.53
CA ILE A 169 -29.18 5.82 0.20
C ILE A 169 -27.92 5.28 -0.50
N VAL A 170 -28.05 4.15 -1.17
CA VAL A 170 -26.90 3.39 -1.71
C VAL A 170 -26.65 3.69 -3.18
N GLU A 171 -27.72 4.00 -3.92
CA GLU A 171 -27.64 4.25 -5.36
C GLU A 171 -26.78 5.49 -5.66
N GLY A 172 -25.79 5.33 -6.55
CA GLY A 172 -24.88 6.40 -6.95
C GLY A 172 -23.77 6.75 -5.96
N VAL A 173 -23.62 6.00 -4.84
CA VAL A 173 -22.52 6.23 -3.90
C VAL A 173 -21.18 5.96 -4.58
N ASP A 174 -20.32 7.00 -4.60
CA ASP A 174 -18.93 6.96 -5.06
C ASP A 174 -18.09 7.81 -4.10
N VAL A 175 -17.44 7.16 -3.14
CA VAL A 175 -16.74 7.80 -2.03
C VAL A 175 -15.28 7.36 -2.02
N MET A 176 -14.36 8.31 -1.88
CA MET A 176 -12.95 8.04 -1.59
C MET A 176 -12.68 8.29 -0.10
N VAL A 177 -12.41 7.23 0.65
CA VAL A 177 -11.93 7.37 2.04
C VAL A 177 -10.42 7.54 2.02
N VAL A 178 -9.95 8.67 2.50
CA VAL A 178 -8.52 8.97 2.65
C VAL A 178 -8.16 8.87 4.13
N ARG A 179 -7.25 7.92 4.47
CA ARG A 179 -6.72 7.77 5.83
C ARG A 179 -5.28 8.23 5.86
N GLU A 180 -4.99 9.20 6.72
CA GLU A 180 -3.63 9.59 7.08
C GLU A 180 -2.97 8.47 7.89
N LEU A 181 -1.68 8.16 7.64
CA LEU A 181 -0.97 7.05 8.28
C LEU A 181 0.21 7.46 9.13
N THR A 182 0.76 8.67 8.96
CA THR A 182 2.03 9.05 9.60
C THR A 182 1.85 9.52 11.04
N GLY A 183 0.73 10.16 11.35
CA GLY A 183 0.39 10.69 12.66
C GLY A 183 -0.73 9.92 13.37
N ASP A 184 -1.13 8.74 12.84
CA ASP A 184 -2.24 7.99 13.42
C ASP A 184 -1.85 7.22 14.70
N VAL A 185 -2.85 6.58 15.32
CA VAL A 185 -2.70 5.80 16.56
C VAL A 185 -1.64 4.69 16.48
N TYR A 186 -1.28 4.24 15.27
CA TYR A 186 -0.26 3.20 15.09
C TYR A 186 1.17 3.75 15.05
N PHE A 187 1.38 4.97 14.58
CA PHE A 187 2.71 5.55 14.35
C PHE A 187 2.97 6.83 15.13
N GLY A 188 1.93 7.48 15.68
CA GLY A 188 2.06 8.69 16.47
C GLY A 188 2.97 8.50 17.70
N THR A 189 3.72 9.51 18.03
CA THR A 189 4.57 9.59 19.23
C THR A 189 4.29 10.90 19.99
N PRO A 190 4.26 10.89 21.33
CA PRO A 190 4.52 9.75 22.23
C PRO A 190 3.37 8.74 22.27
N LYS A 191 3.69 7.50 22.65
CA LYS A 191 2.72 6.44 22.92
C LYS A 191 2.88 5.96 24.34
N GLY A 192 1.79 5.78 25.03
CA GLY A 192 1.81 5.25 26.38
C GLY A 192 0.69 5.84 27.23
N ILE A 193 0.75 5.49 28.49
CA ILE A 193 -0.08 6.09 29.54
C ILE A 193 0.88 6.86 30.43
N ASP A 194 0.80 8.18 30.40
CA ASP A 194 1.53 9.02 31.31
C ASP A 194 0.68 9.30 32.57
N VAL A 195 1.27 9.18 33.75
CA VAL A 195 0.63 9.55 35.00
C VAL A 195 1.20 10.90 35.44
N VAL A 196 0.44 11.96 35.24
CA VAL A 196 0.81 13.30 35.68
C VAL A 196 -0.07 13.70 36.85
N ASN A 197 0.55 13.96 38.01
CA ASN A 197 -0.15 14.30 39.26
C ASN A 197 -1.21 13.27 39.72
N GLY A 198 -0.99 11.98 39.45
CA GLY A 198 -1.91 10.89 39.77
C GLY A 198 -3.06 10.69 38.78
N GLU A 199 -3.12 11.45 37.70
CA GLU A 199 -4.09 11.29 36.61
C GLU A 199 -3.44 10.67 35.36
N CYS A 200 -4.13 9.69 34.75
CA CYS A 200 -3.72 9.12 33.48
C CYS A 200 -4.01 10.10 32.33
N ARG A 201 -3.04 10.29 31.46
CA ARG A 201 -3.17 11.11 30.23
C ARG A 201 -2.73 10.30 29.03
#